data_59a92b5b99f4dba359036f533caabcd8
#
_entry.id   59a92b5b99f4dba359036f533caabcd8
#
_cell.length_a   1.000
_cell.length_b   1.000
_cell.length_c   1.000
_cell.angle_alpha   90.00
_cell.angle_beta   90.00
_cell.angle_gamma   90.00
#
_symmetry.space_group_name_H-M   'P 1'
#
loop_
_entity.id
_entity.type
_entity.pdbx_description
1 polymer ?
#
loop_
_entity_poly.entity_id
_entity_poly.type
_entity_poly.pdbx_seq_one_letter_code
_entity_poly.pdbx_strand_id
1 'polypeptide(L)'
;MIHRTNNLKNLFAFTNTDANVDFIKNLKPNIIVNATGSSPLLPPIPGLHENIDKEGGKVASILTMINHVNDYPTDLTGKKVVVIGGGAVGLDVVEFFAPRGADVSIVEMMPIIGNGIDPVSKVDMGTLMKKYGVHQMPNTALKEVRPDNFLVEADGELKELPFDYGFVCLGMKAENPVLQQVKNAFE
;
A
#
# COMPACT_ATOMS: atom_id res chain seq x y z
N MET A 1 8.92 -17.39 -2.71
CA MET A 1 9.40 -17.43 -1.31
C MET A 1 8.96 -18.71 -0.56
N ILE A 2 7.75 -19.18 -0.73
CA ILE A 2 7.20 -20.40 -0.05
C ILE A 2 8.00 -21.68 -0.38
N HIS A 3 8.54 -21.84 -1.59
CA HIS A 3 9.30 -23.02 -2.00
C HIS A 3 10.63 -23.22 -1.26
N ARG A 4 11.26 -22.18 -0.72
CA ARG A 4 12.53 -22.30 0.04
C ARG A 4 12.33 -22.70 1.49
N THR A 5 11.20 -22.38 2.08
CA THR A 5 10.89 -22.69 3.48
C THR A 5 10.48 -24.14 3.69
N ASN A 6 9.82 -24.78 2.73
CA ASN A 6 9.35 -26.17 2.84
C ASN A 6 10.48 -27.21 2.89
N ASN A 7 11.73 -26.83 2.61
CA ASN A 7 12.90 -27.74 2.67
C ASN A 7 13.69 -27.66 3.96
N LEU A 8 13.26 -26.85 4.94
CA LEU A 8 13.92 -26.78 6.24
C LEU A 8 13.45 -27.93 7.14
N LYS A 9 14.39 -28.76 7.61
CA LYS A 9 14.11 -29.93 8.46
C LYS A 9 13.37 -29.62 9.77
N ASN A 10 13.40 -28.37 10.22
CA ASN A 10 12.84 -27.91 11.50
C ASN A 10 11.66 -26.94 11.32
N LEU A 11 11.06 -26.89 10.12
CA LEU A 11 9.89 -26.04 9.85
C LEU A 11 8.65 -26.94 9.66
N PHE A 12 7.62 -26.66 10.42
CA PHE A 12 6.29 -27.24 10.24
C PHE A 12 5.33 -26.15 9.78
N ALA A 13 4.78 -26.29 8.57
CA ALA A 13 3.80 -25.34 8.03
C ALA A 13 2.40 -25.97 8.08
N PHE A 14 1.48 -25.30 8.74
CA PHE A 14 0.08 -25.67 8.80
C PHE A 14 -0.71 -24.72 7.91
N THR A 15 -1.24 -25.20 6.79
CA THR A 15 -2.11 -24.47 5.88
C THR A 15 -3.57 -24.82 6.14
N ASN A 16 -4.51 -23.94 5.78
CA ASN A 16 -5.95 -24.12 6.03
C ASN A 16 -6.27 -24.44 7.50
N THR A 17 -5.49 -23.89 8.41
CA THR A 17 -5.59 -24.15 9.85
C THR A 17 -5.88 -22.84 10.56
N ASP A 18 -6.97 -22.82 11.35
CA ASP A 18 -7.24 -21.71 12.25
C ASP A 18 -6.29 -21.82 13.46
N ALA A 19 -5.37 -20.86 13.56
CA ALA A 19 -4.41 -20.78 14.65
C ALA A 19 -5.04 -20.13 15.91
N ASN A 20 -6.12 -20.74 16.42
CA ASN A 20 -6.75 -20.30 17.66
C ASN A 20 -5.88 -20.62 18.89
N VAL A 21 -6.28 -20.11 20.05
CA VAL A 21 -5.51 -20.23 21.31
C VAL A 21 -5.23 -21.68 21.70
N ASP A 22 -6.20 -22.58 21.52
CA ASP A 22 -6.03 -23.99 21.90
C ASP A 22 -5.03 -24.70 20.98
N PHE A 23 -5.07 -24.43 19.67
CA PHE A 23 -4.09 -24.93 18.73
C PHE A 23 -2.68 -24.45 19.10
N ILE A 24 -2.53 -23.15 19.43
CA ILE A 24 -1.23 -22.56 19.81
C ILE A 24 -0.72 -23.18 21.13
N LYS A 25 -1.60 -23.36 22.14
CA LYS A 25 -1.22 -24.01 23.42
C LYS A 25 -0.73 -25.43 23.23
N ASN A 26 -1.36 -26.20 22.34
CA ASN A 26 -0.96 -27.58 22.06
C ASN A 26 0.44 -27.68 21.44
N LEU A 27 0.90 -26.64 20.74
CA LEU A 27 2.27 -26.57 20.19
C LEU A 27 3.32 -26.26 21.27
N LYS A 28 2.92 -25.81 22.46
CA LYS A 28 3.80 -25.43 23.58
C LYS A 28 4.95 -24.50 23.16
N PRO A 29 4.67 -23.37 22.48
CA PRO A 29 5.71 -22.48 21.97
C PRO A 29 6.42 -21.74 23.11
N ASN A 30 7.73 -21.49 22.95
CA ASN A 30 8.48 -20.57 23.82
C ASN A 30 8.31 -19.11 23.42
N ILE A 31 8.05 -18.86 22.12
CA ILE A 31 7.86 -17.53 21.55
C ILE A 31 6.72 -17.62 20.53
N ILE A 32 5.84 -16.63 20.55
CA ILE A 32 4.77 -16.47 19.57
C ILE A 32 4.99 -15.17 18.80
N VAL A 33 5.07 -15.27 17.47
CA VAL A 33 5.12 -14.10 16.57
C VAL A 33 3.79 -13.97 15.87
N ASN A 34 3.03 -12.92 16.20
CA ASN A 34 1.77 -12.61 15.53
C ASN A 34 2.05 -11.77 14.26
N ALA A 35 1.77 -12.35 13.10
CA ALA A 35 1.96 -11.74 11.78
C ALA A 35 0.71 -11.95 10.90
N THR A 36 -0.47 -11.60 11.44
CA THR A 36 -1.78 -11.86 10.82
C THR A 36 -2.17 -10.85 9.74
N GLY A 37 -1.23 -9.99 9.32
CA GLY A 37 -1.41 -9.08 8.21
C GLY A 37 -1.96 -7.71 8.58
N SER A 38 -2.37 -6.97 7.56
CA SER A 38 -2.91 -5.62 7.68
C SER A 38 -3.90 -5.33 6.54
N SER A 39 -4.77 -4.35 6.76
CA SER A 39 -5.68 -3.80 5.76
C SER A 39 -5.33 -2.34 5.43
N PRO A 40 -5.69 -1.84 4.23
CA PRO A 40 -5.51 -0.43 3.89
C PRO A 40 -6.26 0.47 4.87
N LEU A 41 -5.63 1.56 5.28
CA LEU A 41 -6.29 2.60 6.07
C LEU A 41 -7.15 3.46 5.12
N LEU A 42 -8.46 3.42 5.30
CA LEU A 42 -9.43 4.15 4.50
C LEU A 42 -10.17 5.16 5.40
N PRO A 43 -9.67 6.39 5.53
CA PRO A 43 -10.36 7.44 6.30
C PRO A 43 -11.67 7.87 5.61
N PRO A 44 -12.58 8.57 6.32
CA PRO A 44 -13.86 9.00 5.78
C PRO A 44 -13.71 10.20 4.83
N ILE A 45 -12.99 10.02 3.73
CA ILE A 45 -12.85 10.99 2.65
C ILE A 45 -14.00 10.80 1.67
N PRO A 46 -14.69 11.88 1.24
CA PRO A 46 -15.79 11.80 0.27
C PRO A 46 -15.40 10.99 -0.98
N GLY A 47 -16.25 10.05 -1.37
CA GLY A 47 -16.09 9.20 -2.56
C GLY A 47 -15.04 8.10 -2.43
N LEU A 48 -14.27 8.01 -1.34
CA LEU A 48 -13.21 7.00 -1.20
C LEU A 48 -13.79 5.58 -1.15
N HIS A 49 -14.73 5.32 -0.25
CA HIS A 49 -15.33 4.00 -0.10
C HIS A 49 -16.20 3.57 -1.29
N GLU A 50 -16.75 4.55 -2.00
CA GLU A 50 -17.60 4.34 -3.18
C GLU A 50 -16.78 3.99 -4.42
N ASN A 51 -15.52 4.43 -4.52
CA ASN A 51 -14.71 4.31 -5.74
C ASN A 51 -13.53 3.36 -5.62
N ILE A 52 -13.00 3.11 -4.41
CA ILE A 52 -11.82 2.25 -4.23
C ILE A 52 -12.16 0.77 -4.47
N ASP A 53 -11.28 0.06 -5.17
CA ASP A 53 -11.32 -1.38 -5.42
C ASP A 53 -12.64 -1.86 -6.07
N LYS A 54 -13.27 -1.03 -6.88
CA LYS A 54 -14.48 -1.41 -7.64
C LYS A 54 -14.09 -2.18 -8.90
N GLU A 55 -14.88 -3.19 -9.22
CA GLU A 55 -14.73 -3.94 -10.48
C GLU A 55 -14.80 -2.99 -11.68
N GLY A 56 -13.79 -3.01 -12.53
CA GLY A 56 -13.65 -2.09 -13.68
C GLY A 56 -13.38 -0.63 -13.32
N GLY A 57 -13.24 -0.31 -12.01
CA GLY A 57 -12.86 1.03 -11.54
C GLY A 57 -11.39 1.35 -11.77
N LYS A 58 -11.06 2.63 -11.69
CA LYS A 58 -9.69 3.13 -11.89
C LYS A 58 -8.96 3.43 -10.57
N VAL A 59 -9.66 3.36 -9.44
CA VAL A 59 -9.10 3.66 -8.11
C VAL A 59 -8.84 2.36 -7.37
N ALA A 60 -7.61 2.12 -6.96
CA ALA A 60 -7.20 0.91 -6.30
C ALA A 60 -6.42 1.16 -5.00
N SER A 61 -6.52 0.21 -4.06
CA SER A 61 -5.60 0.09 -2.93
C SER A 61 -4.33 -0.65 -3.36
N ILE A 62 -3.30 -0.59 -2.50
CA ILE A 62 -2.05 -1.35 -2.72
C ILE A 62 -2.31 -2.86 -2.79
N LEU A 63 -3.24 -3.39 -2.00
CA LEU A 63 -3.53 -4.83 -1.99
C LEU A 63 -4.16 -5.27 -3.31
N THR A 64 -5.09 -4.48 -3.85
CA THR A 64 -5.66 -4.74 -5.17
C THR A 64 -4.61 -4.64 -6.26
N MET A 65 -3.73 -3.62 -6.20
CA MET A 65 -2.62 -3.50 -7.15
C MET A 65 -1.71 -4.75 -7.13
N ILE A 66 -1.29 -5.22 -5.95
CA ILE A 66 -0.38 -6.37 -5.82
C ILE A 66 -1.05 -7.65 -6.33
N ASN A 67 -2.33 -7.86 -6.03
CA ASN A 67 -3.06 -9.04 -6.48
C ASN A 67 -3.25 -9.08 -8.01
N HIS A 68 -3.25 -7.93 -8.66
CA HIS A 68 -3.43 -7.75 -10.10
C HIS A 68 -2.16 -7.23 -10.81
N VAL A 69 -0.98 -7.41 -10.20
CA VAL A 69 0.29 -6.87 -10.71
C VAL A 69 0.60 -7.30 -12.16
N ASN A 70 0.17 -8.50 -12.55
CA ASN A 70 0.39 -9.05 -13.89
C ASN A 70 -0.62 -8.55 -14.94
N ASP A 71 -1.70 -7.89 -14.51
CA ASP A 71 -2.74 -7.39 -15.41
C ASP A 71 -2.40 -5.99 -15.94
N TYR A 72 -1.43 -5.31 -15.32
CA TYR A 72 -0.96 -4.01 -15.81
C TYR A 72 -0.04 -4.16 -17.03
N PRO A 73 -0.23 -3.31 -18.07
CA PRO A 73 0.65 -3.32 -19.24
C PRO A 73 2.12 -3.07 -18.86
N THR A 74 3.02 -3.66 -19.63
CA THR A 74 4.47 -3.44 -19.51
C THR A 74 4.91 -2.07 -20.03
N ASP A 75 4.16 -1.50 -20.97
CA ASP A 75 4.31 -0.14 -21.51
C ASP A 75 3.07 0.68 -21.13
N LEU A 76 3.30 1.74 -20.38
CA LEU A 76 2.29 2.69 -19.90
C LEU A 76 2.55 4.11 -20.43
N THR A 77 3.29 4.23 -21.53
CA THR A 77 3.55 5.53 -22.17
C THR A 77 2.25 6.25 -22.47
N GLY A 78 2.16 7.50 -22.03
CA GLY A 78 0.97 8.35 -22.16
C GLY A 78 -0.16 8.06 -21.16
N LYS A 79 0.02 7.12 -20.23
CA LYS A 79 -0.91 6.88 -19.15
C LYS A 79 -0.58 7.72 -17.94
N LYS A 80 -1.60 8.32 -17.34
CA LYS A 80 -1.50 9.10 -16.10
C LYS A 80 -1.76 8.22 -14.88
N VAL A 81 -0.83 8.24 -13.94
CA VAL A 81 -0.93 7.55 -12.66
C VAL A 81 -0.87 8.57 -11.54
N VAL A 82 -1.86 8.57 -10.66
CA VAL A 82 -1.86 9.43 -9.48
C VAL A 82 -1.84 8.57 -8.21
N VAL A 83 -0.85 8.80 -7.37
CA VAL A 83 -0.63 8.10 -6.10
C VAL A 83 -0.90 9.06 -4.95
N ILE A 84 -1.85 8.72 -4.09
CA ILE A 84 -2.17 9.46 -2.86
C ILE A 84 -1.49 8.78 -1.68
N GLY A 85 -0.58 9.50 -1.03
CA GLY A 85 0.24 9.03 0.08
C GLY A 85 1.69 8.79 -0.34
N GLY A 86 2.60 9.60 0.21
CA GLY A 86 4.04 9.58 -0.10
C GLY A 86 4.88 8.74 0.87
N GLY A 87 4.27 7.81 1.62
CA GLY A 87 4.98 6.83 2.45
C GLY A 87 5.55 5.66 1.64
N ALA A 88 6.12 4.65 2.32
CA ALA A 88 6.73 3.47 1.69
C ALA A 88 5.80 2.81 0.67
N VAL A 89 4.53 2.59 1.04
CA VAL A 89 3.53 1.94 0.18
C VAL A 89 3.27 2.72 -1.12
N GLY A 90 3.15 4.06 -1.04
CA GLY A 90 2.97 4.89 -2.24
C GLY A 90 4.22 4.93 -3.13
N LEU A 91 5.39 4.86 -2.52
CA LEU A 91 6.65 4.78 -3.25
C LEU A 91 6.83 3.44 -3.99
N ASP A 92 6.34 2.33 -3.43
CA ASP A 92 6.30 1.03 -4.14
C ASP A 92 5.45 1.12 -5.42
N VAL A 93 4.33 1.85 -5.38
CA VAL A 93 3.50 2.11 -6.57
C VAL A 93 4.27 2.95 -7.60
N VAL A 94 4.97 4.01 -7.17
CA VAL A 94 5.81 4.84 -8.04
C VAL A 94 6.90 3.99 -8.71
N GLU A 95 7.59 3.14 -7.93
CA GLU A 95 8.65 2.26 -8.43
C GLU A 95 8.13 1.26 -9.48
N PHE A 96 6.88 0.84 -9.34
CA PHE A 96 6.26 -0.07 -10.31
C PHE A 96 5.87 0.64 -11.62
N PHE A 97 5.24 1.82 -11.54
CA PHE A 97 4.63 2.47 -12.71
C PHE A 97 5.60 3.40 -13.48
N ALA A 98 6.46 4.15 -12.79
CA ALA A 98 7.33 5.12 -13.44
C ALA A 98 8.32 4.50 -14.45
N PRO A 99 8.99 3.35 -14.18
CA PRO A 99 9.85 2.69 -15.15
C PRO A 99 9.13 2.13 -16.38
N ARG A 100 7.79 1.99 -16.31
CA ARG A 100 6.94 1.55 -17.43
C ARG A 100 6.50 2.69 -18.35
N GLY A 101 7.01 3.91 -18.13
CA GLY A 101 6.73 5.07 -18.96
C GLY A 101 5.45 5.83 -18.59
N ALA A 102 4.82 5.52 -17.47
CA ALA A 102 3.68 6.28 -17.00
C ALA A 102 4.07 7.71 -16.57
N ASP A 103 3.17 8.68 -16.80
CA ASP A 103 3.23 10.02 -16.23
C ASP A 103 2.70 9.95 -14.77
N VAL A 104 3.62 9.87 -13.81
CA VAL A 104 3.30 9.61 -12.41
C VAL A 104 3.31 10.89 -11.59
N SER A 105 2.22 11.15 -10.86
CA SER A 105 2.15 12.17 -9.81
C SER A 105 1.99 11.51 -8.45
N ILE A 106 2.79 11.93 -7.46
CA ILE A 106 2.66 11.49 -6.06
C ILE A 106 2.28 12.66 -5.18
N VAL A 107 1.19 12.49 -4.42
CA VAL A 107 0.57 13.49 -3.56
C VAL A 107 0.79 13.11 -2.10
N GLU A 108 1.28 14.04 -1.30
CA GLU A 108 1.53 13.83 0.13
C GLU A 108 1.11 15.07 0.92
N MET A 109 0.30 14.87 1.98
CA MET A 109 -0.16 15.98 2.81
C MET A 109 0.94 16.55 3.72
N MET A 110 1.96 15.73 4.02
CA MET A 110 3.13 16.17 4.78
C MET A 110 4.14 16.90 3.87
N PRO A 111 5.04 17.72 4.43
CA PRO A 111 6.02 18.46 3.63
C PRO A 111 7.10 17.60 2.99
N ILE A 112 7.21 16.32 3.36
CA ILE A 112 8.28 15.44 2.91
C ILE A 112 7.69 14.13 2.39
N ILE A 113 7.89 13.85 1.11
CA ILE A 113 7.64 12.52 0.51
C ILE A 113 8.74 11.56 0.98
N GLY A 114 8.37 10.32 1.30
CA GLY A 114 9.28 9.34 1.88
C GLY A 114 9.56 9.61 3.37
N ASN A 115 8.65 10.27 4.06
CA ASN A 115 8.77 10.40 5.51
C ASN A 115 8.64 9.03 6.19
N GLY A 116 9.60 8.71 7.09
CA GLY A 116 9.60 7.45 7.84
C GLY A 116 10.25 6.25 7.12
N ILE A 117 10.69 6.37 5.87
CA ILE A 117 11.53 5.36 5.23
C ILE A 117 13.00 5.53 5.62
N ASP A 118 13.78 4.46 5.50
CA ASP A 118 15.21 4.49 5.82
C ASP A 118 16.00 5.40 4.85
N PRO A 119 17.16 5.94 5.30
CA PRO A 119 17.94 6.89 4.50
C PRO A 119 18.41 6.36 3.14
N VAL A 120 18.71 5.06 3.03
CA VAL A 120 19.19 4.46 1.78
C VAL A 120 18.05 4.40 0.77
N SER A 121 16.91 3.82 1.17
CA SER A 121 15.70 3.79 0.33
C SER A 121 15.25 5.19 -0.09
N LYS A 122 15.42 6.20 0.78
CA LYS A 122 15.07 7.58 0.46
C LYS A 122 15.92 8.16 -0.68
N VAL A 123 17.23 7.87 -0.68
CA VAL A 123 18.15 8.30 -1.74
C VAL A 123 17.80 7.59 -3.05
N ASP A 124 17.57 6.28 -3.01
CA ASP A 124 17.23 5.48 -4.18
C ASP A 124 15.90 5.94 -4.80
N MET A 125 14.87 6.13 -3.99
CA MET A 125 13.57 6.64 -4.44
C MET A 125 13.68 8.05 -5.01
N GLY A 126 14.44 8.95 -4.38
CA GLY A 126 14.69 10.29 -4.90
C GLY A 126 15.37 10.27 -6.28
N THR A 127 16.33 9.36 -6.45
CA THR A 127 17.02 9.15 -7.74
C THR A 127 16.05 8.59 -8.79
N LEU A 128 15.22 7.62 -8.45
CA LEU A 128 14.22 7.04 -9.32
C LEU A 128 13.19 8.09 -9.76
N MET A 129 12.61 8.81 -8.80
CA MET A 129 11.62 9.86 -9.11
C MET A 129 12.18 10.93 -10.03
N LYS A 130 13.43 11.36 -9.79
CA LYS A 130 14.13 12.31 -10.68
C LYS A 130 14.38 11.72 -12.08
N LYS A 131 14.83 10.47 -12.15
CA LYS A 131 15.13 9.78 -13.42
C LYS A 131 13.91 9.68 -14.33
N TYR A 132 12.74 9.38 -13.75
CA TYR A 132 11.50 9.17 -14.49
C TYR A 132 10.58 10.40 -14.51
N GLY A 133 11.01 11.54 -13.98
CA GLY A 133 10.25 12.79 -14.02
C GLY A 133 8.97 12.77 -13.20
N VAL A 134 8.94 12.03 -12.08
CA VAL A 134 7.76 11.92 -11.21
C VAL A 134 7.40 13.28 -10.62
N HIS A 135 6.14 13.70 -10.80
CA HIS A 135 5.60 14.94 -10.26
C HIS A 135 5.32 14.79 -8.76
N GLN A 136 6.15 15.45 -7.96
CA GLN A 136 6.04 15.39 -6.51
C GLN A 136 5.19 16.56 -6.00
N MET A 137 4.13 16.27 -5.24
CA MET A 137 3.18 17.23 -4.67
C MET A 137 3.13 17.08 -3.14
N PRO A 138 4.14 17.55 -2.40
CA PRO A 138 4.08 17.65 -0.94
C PRO A 138 3.12 18.76 -0.51
N ASN A 139 2.76 18.82 0.78
CA ASN A 139 1.80 19.77 1.37
C ASN A 139 0.45 19.79 0.61
N THR A 140 0.06 18.65 0.04
CA THR A 140 -1.15 18.52 -0.77
C THR A 140 -2.06 17.45 -0.18
N ALA A 141 -3.27 17.82 0.21
CA ALA A 141 -4.21 16.93 0.88
C ALA A 141 -5.29 16.43 -0.08
N LEU A 142 -5.60 15.14 -0.02
CA LEU A 142 -6.76 14.57 -0.72
C LEU A 142 -8.06 15.06 -0.06
N LYS A 143 -8.99 15.57 -0.85
CA LYS A 143 -10.31 16.07 -0.40
C LYS A 143 -11.48 15.21 -0.87
N GLU A 144 -11.39 14.66 -2.06
CA GLU A 144 -12.44 13.82 -2.64
C GLU A 144 -11.86 12.82 -3.62
N VAL A 145 -12.43 11.63 -3.66
CA VAL A 145 -12.11 10.57 -4.62
C VAL A 145 -13.27 10.43 -5.60
N ARG A 146 -12.98 10.63 -6.88
CA ARG A 146 -13.94 10.43 -7.98
C ARG A 146 -13.52 9.26 -8.85
N PRO A 147 -14.40 8.74 -9.73
CA PRO A 147 -14.08 7.55 -10.53
C PRO A 147 -12.84 7.67 -11.42
N ASP A 148 -12.47 8.89 -11.85
CA ASP A 148 -11.41 9.15 -12.82
C ASP A 148 -10.52 10.35 -12.47
N ASN A 149 -10.73 10.98 -11.31
CA ASN A 149 -9.87 12.05 -10.81
C ASN A 149 -9.89 12.12 -9.28
N PHE A 150 -8.82 12.69 -8.71
CA PHE A 150 -8.76 13.10 -7.31
C PHE A 150 -8.89 14.60 -7.20
N LEU A 151 -9.73 15.08 -6.28
CA LEU A 151 -9.74 16.48 -5.87
C LEU A 151 -8.77 16.64 -4.70
N VAL A 152 -7.76 17.46 -4.88
CA VAL A 152 -6.73 17.74 -3.87
C VAL A 152 -6.71 19.22 -3.53
N GLU A 153 -6.15 19.55 -2.36
CA GLU A 153 -5.93 20.94 -1.93
C GLU A 153 -4.46 21.17 -1.65
N ALA A 154 -3.90 22.20 -2.25
CA ALA A 154 -2.57 22.70 -2.00
C ALA A 154 -2.63 24.23 -1.81
N ASP A 155 -2.01 24.75 -0.75
CA ASP A 155 -1.97 26.20 -0.43
C ASP A 155 -3.37 26.87 -0.39
N GLY A 156 -4.40 26.12 0.00
CA GLY A 156 -5.80 26.56 0.05
C GLY A 156 -6.53 26.56 -1.30
N GLU A 157 -5.89 26.12 -2.37
CA GLU A 157 -6.49 25.99 -3.68
C GLU A 157 -6.86 24.54 -4.00
N LEU A 158 -8.07 24.33 -4.54
CA LEU A 158 -8.53 23.03 -4.99
C LEU A 158 -8.05 22.77 -6.42
N LYS A 159 -7.53 21.55 -6.65
CA LYS A 159 -7.05 21.09 -7.95
C LYS A 159 -7.54 19.70 -8.25
N GLU A 160 -8.01 19.47 -9.48
CA GLU A 160 -8.36 18.15 -9.98
C GLU A 160 -7.14 17.48 -10.62
N LEU A 161 -6.91 16.22 -10.26
CA LEU A 161 -5.86 15.38 -10.82
C LEU A 161 -6.50 14.20 -11.57
N PRO A 162 -6.72 14.32 -12.88
CA PRO A 162 -7.25 13.22 -13.67
C PRO A 162 -6.23 12.12 -13.88
N PHE A 163 -6.69 10.85 -13.94
CA PHE A 163 -5.82 9.69 -14.09
C PHE A 163 -6.46 8.58 -14.94
N ASP A 164 -5.59 7.73 -15.49
CA ASP A 164 -5.95 6.41 -16.00
C ASP A 164 -5.94 5.36 -14.87
N TYR A 165 -5.01 5.51 -13.90
CA TYR A 165 -4.88 4.68 -12.71
C TYR A 165 -4.67 5.56 -11.47
N GLY A 166 -5.55 5.44 -10.50
CA GLY A 166 -5.48 6.15 -9.22
C GLY A 166 -5.19 5.18 -8.07
N PHE A 167 -4.23 5.51 -7.20
CA PHE A 167 -3.88 4.66 -6.07
C PHE A 167 -4.02 5.44 -4.76
N VAL A 168 -4.68 4.81 -3.76
CA VAL A 168 -4.82 5.38 -2.43
C VAL A 168 -3.99 4.59 -1.43
N CYS A 169 -2.89 5.21 -0.95
CA CYS A 169 -1.83 4.61 -0.13
C CYS A 169 -1.66 5.36 1.20
N LEU A 170 -2.75 5.56 1.95
CA LEU A 170 -2.79 6.37 3.18
C LEU A 170 -2.28 5.63 4.43
N GLY A 171 -1.67 4.46 4.25
CA GLY A 171 -1.12 3.62 5.30
C GLY A 171 -1.86 2.30 5.47
N MET A 172 -1.42 1.52 6.45
CA MET A 172 -1.94 0.18 6.73
C MET A 172 -2.31 0.06 8.21
N LYS A 173 -3.44 -0.59 8.49
CA LYS A 173 -3.91 -0.92 9.84
C LYS A 173 -3.64 -2.40 10.11
N ALA A 174 -2.91 -2.70 11.18
CA ALA A 174 -2.63 -4.08 11.57
C ALA A 174 -3.93 -4.84 11.91
N GLU A 175 -4.05 -6.05 11.38
CA GLU A 175 -5.14 -6.98 11.70
C GLU A 175 -4.65 -7.95 12.77
N ASN A 176 -5.21 -7.84 13.97
CA ASN A 176 -4.77 -8.61 15.13
C ASN A 176 -5.94 -9.36 15.80
N PRO A 177 -6.70 -10.20 15.08
CA PRO A 177 -7.93 -10.80 15.60
C PRO A 177 -7.71 -11.71 16.83
N VAL A 178 -6.58 -12.38 16.90
CA VAL A 178 -6.26 -13.33 17.98
C VAL A 178 -5.27 -12.79 19.02
N LEU A 179 -4.67 -11.62 18.78
CA LEU A 179 -3.58 -11.11 19.63
C LEU A 179 -3.98 -10.97 21.11
N GLN A 180 -5.16 -10.39 21.39
CA GLN A 180 -5.61 -10.21 22.77
C GLN A 180 -5.92 -11.53 23.46
N GLN A 181 -6.50 -12.49 22.73
CA GLN A 181 -6.79 -13.82 23.24
C GLN A 181 -5.50 -14.58 23.58
N VAL A 182 -4.49 -14.47 22.70
CA VAL A 182 -3.16 -15.07 22.92
C VAL A 182 -2.48 -14.43 24.13
N LYS A 183 -2.46 -13.11 24.25
CA LYS A 183 -1.92 -12.43 25.44
C LYS A 183 -2.56 -12.94 26.71
N ASN A 184 -3.88 -12.92 26.80
CA ASN A 184 -4.60 -13.36 28.00
C ASN A 184 -4.40 -14.84 28.34
N ALA A 185 -3.99 -15.67 27.39
CA ALA A 185 -3.84 -17.12 27.55
C ALA A 185 -2.44 -17.55 27.96
N PHE A 186 -1.42 -16.69 27.79
CA PHE A 186 0.00 -16.97 28.03
C PHE A 186 0.66 -15.99 29.02
N GLU A 187 -0.08 -15.00 29.57
CA GLU A 187 0.29 -14.23 30.76
C GLU A 187 -0.03 -15.04 32.02
#